data_e32d62ec392fbe0ab1e54445e1b2aa2c
#
_entry.id   e32d62ec392fbe0ab1e54445e1b2aa2c
#
_cell.length_a   1.000
_cell.length_b   1.000
_cell.length_c   1.000
_cell.angle_alpha   90.00
_cell.angle_beta   90.00
_cell.angle_gamma   90.00
#
_symmetry.space_group_name_H-M   'P 1'
#
loop_
_entity.id
_entity.type
_entity.pdbx_description
1 polymer ?
#
loop_
_entity_poly.entity_id
_entity_poly.type
_entity_poly.pdbx_seq_one_letter_code
_entity_poly.pdbx_strand_id
1 'polypeptide(L)'
;MKFLLGLVLILSLTGCAGSDDSATQGRGQARRILTDEEKTRLVTASIYYTPDYSDLDLSSCADKKDINISDSKNQIGSYSFCEKAVNGCKMQGSCIVQVNQNKVLINYYKKQNNEVYFKTVNTSVCPYGLGDSADSFVSYKTMCLDPYRSVAADLSIYRLGDVIYMPDLIGIKLPNGLVHDGYLIVRDSGGSIKGVGRFDFFTGFENTSKKTNPFARLGLGGGGFLNYQHYSFDHSLSLKIRQQQHFPLILL
;
A
#
# COMPACT_ATOMS: atom_id res chain seq x y z
N MET A 1 -39.73 45.25 -43.54
CA MET A 1 -39.11 43.94 -43.40
C MET A 1 -37.76 44.13 -42.73
N LYS A 2 -37.71 44.00 -41.42
CA LYS A 2 -36.46 44.02 -40.63
C LYS A 2 -36.48 42.80 -39.69
N PHE A 3 -35.61 41.81 -39.93
CA PHE A 3 -35.41 40.66 -39.10
C PHE A 3 -34.55 41.07 -37.90
N LEU A 4 -35.06 40.87 -36.69
CA LEU A 4 -34.29 40.96 -35.45
C LEU A 4 -33.73 39.57 -35.15
N LEU A 5 -32.41 39.42 -35.16
CA LEU A 5 -31.72 38.22 -34.67
C LEU A 5 -31.54 38.35 -33.15
N GLY A 6 -32.20 37.50 -32.40
CA GLY A 6 -32.01 37.40 -30.96
C GLY A 6 -30.76 36.57 -30.66
N LEU A 7 -29.78 37.19 -30.00
CA LEU A 7 -28.58 36.55 -29.52
C LEU A 7 -28.88 35.92 -28.14
N VAL A 8 -28.92 34.58 -28.07
CA VAL A 8 -29.03 33.86 -26.81
C VAL A 8 -27.65 33.70 -26.21
N LEU A 9 -27.38 34.37 -25.11
CA LEU A 9 -26.16 34.28 -24.33
C LEU A 9 -26.28 33.10 -23.36
N ILE A 10 -25.59 32.01 -23.65
CA ILE A 10 -25.49 30.88 -22.73
C ILE A 10 -24.34 31.15 -21.74
N LEU A 11 -24.68 31.52 -20.51
CA LEU A 11 -23.73 31.58 -19.41
C LEU A 11 -23.41 30.15 -18.99
N SER A 12 -22.23 29.66 -19.30
CA SER A 12 -21.68 28.46 -18.74
C SER A 12 -21.13 28.75 -17.32
N LEU A 13 -21.88 28.36 -16.30
CA LEU A 13 -21.41 28.31 -14.93
C LEU A 13 -20.44 27.13 -14.82
N THR A 14 -19.15 27.38 -14.83
CA THR A 14 -18.13 26.44 -14.41
C THR A 14 -18.14 26.39 -12.89
N GLY A 15 -18.92 25.47 -12.33
CA GLY A 15 -18.84 25.08 -10.93
C GLY A 15 -17.57 24.26 -10.72
N CYS A 16 -16.60 24.81 -9.98
CA CYS A 16 -15.53 24.01 -9.38
C CYS A 16 -16.15 23.09 -8.33
N ALA A 17 -16.44 21.86 -8.70
CA ALA A 17 -16.74 20.81 -7.74
C ALA A 17 -15.42 20.42 -7.08
N GLY A 18 -15.23 20.82 -5.83
CA GLY A 18 -14.22 20.26 -4.97
C GLY A 18 -14.52 18.77 -4.77
N SER A 19 -13.63 17.90 -5.23
CA SER A 19 -13.70 16.48 -4.96
C SER A 19 -13.36 16.24 -3.50
N ASP A 20 -14.37 16.11 -2.64
CA ASP A 20 -14.23 15.45 -1.36
C ASP A 20 -14.02 13.96 -1.65
N ASP A 21 -12.74 13.53 -1.68
CA ASP A 21 -12.38 12.12 -1.66
C ASP A 21 -12.69 11.50 -0.28
N SER A 22 -13.97 11.38 0.02
CA SER A 22 -14.44 10.39 0.97
C SER A 22 -14.48 9.06 0.23
N ALA A 23 -13.43 8.24 0.40
CA ALA A 23 -13.40 6.88 -0.11
C ALA A 23 -14.43 6.01 0.61
N THR A 24 -15.70 6.22 0.31
CA THR A 24 -16.72 5.18 0.38
C THR A 24 -16.52 4.32 -0.85
N GLN A 25 -15.64 3.30 -0.76
CA GLN A 25 -15.56 2.27 -1.78
C GLN A 25 -16.92 1.61 -1.90
N GLY A 26 -17.60 1.92 -3.00
CA GLY A 26 -18.89 1.36 -3.35
C GLY A 26 -18.83 -0.16 -3.42
N ARG A 27 -19.65 -0.80 -2.64
CA ARG A 27 -20.00 -2.22 -2.77
C ARG A 27 -20.41 -2.48 -4.21
N GLY A 28 -19.69 -3.34 -4.92
CA GLY A 28 -20.22 -4.01 -6.10
C GLY A 28 -19.66 -3.64 -7.47
N GLN A 29 -18.47 -3.05 -7.60
CA GLN A 29 -17.83 -3.02 -8.91
C GLN A 29 -17.36 -4.43 -9.27
N ALA A 30 -17.92 -5.00 -10.34
CA ALA A 30 -17.42 -6.23 -10.92
C ALA A 30 -15.95 -6.05 -11.27
N ARG A 31 -15.08 -6.93 -10.76
CA ARG A 31 -13.65 -6.89 -11.06
C ARG A 31 -13.42 -7.08 -12.53
N ARG A 32 -12.60 -6.22 -13.11
CA ARG A 32 -12.16 -6.35 -14.48
C ARG A 32 -11.36 -7.65 -14.64
N ILE A 33 -11.78 -8.50 -15.56
CA ILE A 33 -11.01 -9.69 -15.94
C ILE A 33 -9.85 -9.23 -16.84
N LEU A 34 -8.62 -9.57 -16.46
CA LEU A 34 -7.42 -9.27 -17.25
C LEU A 34 -7.34 -10.22 -18.46
N THR A 35 -6.98 -9.69 -19.61
CA THR A 35 -6.63 -10.49 -20.79
C THR A 35 -5.31 -11.22 -20.56
N ASP A 36 -5.03 -12.28 -21.34
CA ASP A 36 -3.77 -13.00 -21.22
C ASP A 36 -2.57 -12.12 -21.59
N GLU A 37 -2.73 -11.19 -22.54
CA GLU A 37 -1.74 -10.19 -22.87
C GLU A 37 -1.45 -9.24 -21.67
N GLU A 38 -2.48 -8.78 -20.99
CA GLU A 38 -2.32 -7.92 -19.83
C GLU A 38 -1.65 -8.64 -18.65
N LYS A 39 -1.83 -9.96 -18.52
CA LYS A 39 -1.18 -10.78 -17.50
C LYS A 39 0.34 -10.92 -17.69
N THR A 40 0.83 -10.67 -18.89
CA THR A 40 2.25 -10.79 -19.26
C THR A 40 2.91 -9.45 -19.54
N ARG A 41 2.33 -8.35 -19.12
CA ARG A 41 2.87 -7.00 -19.34
C ARG A 41 4.12 -6.73 -18.52
N LEU A 42 4.88 -5.73 -18.99
CA LEU A 42 5.95 -5.12 -18.21
C LEU A 42 5.36 -4.36 -17.01
N VAL A 43 5.96 -4.58 -15.86
CA VAL A 43 5.59 -3.92 -14.61
C VAL A 43 6.20 -2.54 -14.53
N THR A 44 5.41 -1.53 -14.18
CA THR A 44 5.91 -0.28 -13.61
C THR A 44 6.00 -0.45 -12.10
N ALA A 45 7.22 -0.50 -11.59
CA ALA A 45 7.51 -0.88 -10.22
C ALA A 45 8.02 0.27 -9.38
N SER A 46 7.58 0.34 -8.14
CA SER A 46 8.18 1.13 -7.07
C SER A 46 8.45 0.25 -5.84
N ILE A 47 9.07 0.83 -4.83
CA ILE A 47 9.38 0.16 -3.57
C ILE A 47 8.82 0.99 -2.44
N TYR A 48 8.17 0.33 -1.49
CA TYR A 48 7.80 0.91 -0.21
C TYR A 48 8.35 0.06 0.95
N TYR A 49 8.43 0.65 2.13
CA TYR A 49 9.05 0.05 3.31
C TYR A 49 8.48 0.66 4.59
N THR A 50 8.80 0.08 5.72
CA THR A 50 8.42 0.59 7.05
C THR A 50 9.57 1.41 7.61
N PRO A 51 9.54 2.75 7.53
CA PRO A 51 10.60 3.59 8.07
C PRO A 51 10.58 3.62 9.59
N ASP A 52 11.77 3.75 10.18
CA ASP A 52 11.94 3.99 11.62
C ASP A 52 12.25 5.47 11.88
N TYR A 53 11.33 6.15 12.54
CA TYR A 53 11.43 7.54 12.96
C TYR A 53 11.53 7.69 14.49
N SER A 54 11.74 6.59 15.23
CA SER A 54 11.74 6.59 16.68
C SER A 54 12.89 7.38 17.30
N ASP A 55 14.01 7.51 16.58
CA ASP A 55 15.19 8.23 17.05
C ASP A 55 15.20 9.71 16.60
N LEU A 56 14.12 10.21 15.98
CA LEU A 56 14.02 11.63 15.62
C LEU A 56 13.82 12.49 16.86
N ASP A 57 14.74 13.43 17.08
CA ASP A 57 14.58 14.42 18.12
C ASP A 57 13.53 15.48 17.75
N LEU A 58 12.43 15.51 18.49
CA LEU A 58 11.35 16.47 18.31
C LEU A 58 11.81 17.93 18.51
N SER A 59 12.87 18.17 19.27
CA SER A 59 13.40 19.52 19.46
C SER A 59 14.06 20.07 18.20
N SER A 60 14.57 19.18 17.35
CA SER A 60 15.24 19.53 16.09
C SER A 60 14.28 19.72 14.90
N CYS A 61 12.97 19.46 15.07
CA CYS A 61 12.01 19.60 14.00
C CYS A 61 11.63 21.05 13.76
N ALA A 62 11.75 21.51 12.50
CA ALA A 62 11.25 22.82 12.10
C ALA A 62 9.73 22.89 12.26
N ASP A 63 9.03 21.85 11.79
CA ASP A 63 7.58 21.76 11.83
C ASP A 63 7.12 20.49 12.57
N LYS A 64 6.07 20.63 13.39
CA LYS A 64 5.45 19.55 14.15
C LYS A 64 4.01 19.38 13.73
N LYS A 65 3.54 18.15 13.81
CA LYS A 65 2.16 17.79 13.50
C LYS A 65 1.63 16.79 14.50
N ASP A 66 0.41 17.07 14.99
CA ASP A 66 -0.29 16.14 15.86
C ASP A 66 -0.99 15.06 15.03
N ILE A 67 -0.91 13.84 15.53
CA ILE A 67 -1.64 12.69 14.98
C ILE A 67 -2.34 11.94 16.12
N ASN A 68 -3.42 11.26 15.76
CA ASN A 68 -4.16 10.43 16.68
C ASN A 68 -3.72 8.98 16.51
N ILE A 69 -3.31 8.34 17.60
CA ILE A 69 -2.94 6.92 17.60
C ILE A 69 -3.95 6.15 18.47
N SER A 70 -4.59 5.15 17.87
CA SER A 70 -5.45 4.22 18.57
C SER A 70 -4.66 2.98 18.98
N ASP A 71 -4.72 2.62 20.25
CA ASP A 71 -4.12 1.40 20.78
C ASP A 71 -4.97 0.15 20.50
N SER A 72 -4.52 -1.01 20.99
CA SER A 72 -5.23 -2.28 20.85
C SER A 72 -6.60 -2.32 21.57
N LYS A 73 -6.85 -1.39 22.50
CA LYS A 73 -8.13 -1.24 23.22
C LYS A 73 -9.03 -0.16 22.60
N ASN A 74 -8.64 0.38 21.44
CA ASN A 74 -9.28 1.50 20.75
C ASN A 74 -9.28 2.82 21.57
N GLN A 75 -8.37 2.96 22.54
CA GLN A 75 -8.14 4.22 23.21
C GLN A 75 -7.30 5.11 22.29
N ILE A 76 -7.73 6.35 22.10
CA ILE A 76 -7.06 7.30 21.20
C ILE A 76 -6.27 8.29 22.04
N GLY A 77 -4.96 8.36 21.75
CA GLY A 77 -4.08 9.40 22.25
C GLY A 77 -3.64 10.33 21.11
N SER A 78 -3.48 11.61 21.41
CA SER A 78 -2.88 12.59 20.47
C SER A 78 -1.41 12.78 20.81
N TYR A 79 -0.56 12.73 19.77
CA TYR A 79 0.90 12.80 19.91
C TYR A 79 1.49 13.70 18.84
N SER A 80 2.47 14.51 19.23
CA SER A 80 3.18 15.43 18.33
C SER A 80 4.43 14.77 17.75
N PHE A 81 4.60 14.86 16.44
CA PHE A 81 5.77 14.36 15.72
C PHE A 81 6.29 15.40 14.74
N CYS A 82 7.54 15.21 14.27
CA CYS A 82 8.04 15.97 13.14
C CYS A 82 7.11 15.76 11.93
N GLU A 83 6.72 16.82 11.24
CA GLU A 83 5.85 16.71 10.06
C GLU A 83 6.42 15.76 8.99
N LYS A 84 7.76 15.76 8.81
CA LYS A 84 8.46 14.83 7.93
C LYS A 84 8.15 13.37 8.28
N ALA A 85 8.16 13.00 9.55
CA ALA A 85 7.84 11.64 9.99
C ALA A 85 6.37 11.31 9.71
N VAL A 86 5.44 12.22 10.04
CA VAL A 86 4.01 12.03 9.78
C VAL A 86 3.74 11.81 8.29
N ASN A 87 4.34 12.62 7.42
CA ASN A 87 4.18 12.49 5.98
C ASN A 87 4.80 11.19 5.45
N GLY A 88 5.96 10.79 5.98
CA GLY A 88 6.57 9.50 5.65
C GLY A 88 5.71 8.31 6.09
N CYS A 89 5.18 8.33 7.31
CA CYS A 89 4.27 7.28 7.80
C CYS A 89 3.01 7.16 6.95
N LYS A 90 2.42 8.28 6.54
CA LYS A 90 1.24 8.27 5.65
C LYS A 90 1.56 7.73 4.27
N MET A 91 2.73 8.10 3.71
CA MET A 91 3.15 7.68 2.38
C MET A 91 3.40 6.16 2.32
N GLN A 92 4.04 5.63 3.37
CA GLN A 92 4.45 4.22 3.44
C GLN A 92 3.37 3.30 4.05
N GLY A 93 2.29 3.87 4.59
CA GLY A 93 1.23 3.12 5.27
C GLY A 93 1.59 2.72 6.71
N SER A 94 2.80 2.25 6.96
CA SER A 94 3.31 1.87 8.28
C SER A 94 4.62 2.59 8.59
N CYS A 95 4.90 2.82 9.88
CA CYS A 95 6.18 3.33 10.36
C CYS A 95 6.41 3.01 11.84
N ILE A 96 7.66 3.11 12.29
CA ILE A 96 8.01 3.05 13.71
C ILE A 96 8.21 4.47 14.22
N VAL A 97 7.59 4.77 15.35
CA VAL A 97 7.69 6.05 16.07
C VAL A 97 7.96 5.83 17.56
N GLN A 98 8.37 6.88 18.27
CA GLN A 98 8.50 6.84 19.72
C GLN A 98 7.22 7.40 20.38
N VAL A 99 6.55 6.58 21.19
CA VAL A 99 5.38 6.96 21.99
C VAL A 99 5.67 6.63 23.44
N ASN A 100 5.64 7.64 24.32
CA ASN A 100 5.92 7.46 25.75
C ASN A 100 7.21 6.66 26.01
N GLN A 101 8.30 7.02 25.35
CA GLN A 101 9.63 6.38 25.43
C GLN A 101 9.70 4.94 24.87
N ASN A 102 8.63 4.43 24.27
CA ASN A 102 8.62 3.13 23.63
C ASN A 102 8.62 3.25 22.10
N LYS A 103 9.38 2.37 21.44
CA LYS A 103 9.26 2.21 19.98
C LYS A 103 7.96 1.48 19.65
N VAL A 104 7.12 2.11 18.86
CA VAL A 104 5.79 1.58 18.51
C VAL A 104 5.65 1.57 17.00
N LEU A 105 5.30 0.42 16.45
CA LEU A 105 4.89 0.30 15.06
C LEU A 105 3.44 0.75 14.93
N ILE A 106 3.21 1.73 14.06
CA ILE A 106 1.88 2.25 13.76
C ILE A 106 1.56 2.07 12.28
N ASN A 107 0.26 1.91 12.00
CA ASN A 107 -0.27 1.80 10.64
C ASN A 107 -1.30 2.89 10.38
N TYR A 108 -1.24 3.53 9.21
CA TYR A 108 -2.24 4.50 8.77
C TYR A 108 -3.63 3.85 8.74
N TYR A 109 -4.59 4.52 9.35
CA TYR A 109 -5.94 3.99 9.45
C TYR A 109 -6.95 4.80 8.63
N LYS A 110 -6.97 6.12 8.84
CA LYS A 110 -7.91 7.02 8.13
C LYS A 110 -7.50 8.48 8.27
N LYS A 111 -8.08 9.32 7.43
CA LYS A 111 -8.17 10.77 7.63
C LYS A 111 -9.66 11.11 7.86
N GLN A 112 -9.96 11.87 8.90
CA GLN A 112 -11.31 12.31 9.23
C GLN A 112 -11.24 13.74 9.80
N ASN A 113 -12.07 14.67 9.30
CA ASN A 113 -12.09 16.09 9.72
C ASN A 113 -10.71 16.75 9.71
N ASN A 114 -9.93 16.52 8.67
CA ASN A 114 -8.52 16.94 8.54
C ASN A 114 -7.52 16.31 9.53
N GLU A 115 -7.97 15.50 10.47
CA GLU A 115 -7.11 14.77 11.40
C GLU A 115 -6.68 13.43 10.82
N VAL A 116 -5.46 13.02 11.15
CA VAL A 116 -4.86 11.76 10.71
C VAL A 116 -4.88 10.77 11.87
N TYR A 117 -5.38 9.58 11.58
CA TYR A 117 -5.49 8.50 12.56
C TYR A 117 -4.60 7.32 12.15
N PHE A 118 -3.85 6.84 13.12
CA PHE A 118 -3.08 5.60 13.03
C PHE A 118 -3.58 4.60 14.05
N LYS A 119 -3.22 3.32 13.87
CA LYS A 119 -3.41 2.25 14.85
C LYS A 119 -2.07 1.65 15.23
N THR A 120 -1.91 1.26 16.48
CA THR A 120 -0.76 0.44 16.88
C THR A 120 -0.85 -0.93 16.25
N VAL A 121 0.30 -1.48 15.86
CA VAL A 121 0.42 -2.81 15.29
C VAL A 121 1.02 -3.76 16.34
N ASN A 122 0.43 -4.93 16.50
CA ASN A 122 1.03 -5.98 17.31
C ASN A 122 2.21 -6.60 16.56
N THR A 123 3.42 -6.21 16.91
CA THR A 123 4.66 -6.65 16.25
C THR A 123 4.97 -8.13 16.45
N SER A 124 4.40 -8.78 17.48
CA SER A 124 4.51 -10.24 17.64
C SER A 124 3.72 -11.01 16.59
N VAL A 125 2.74 -10.37 15.93
CA VAL A 125 1.93 -10.97 14.87
C VAL A 125 2.34 -10.42 13.51
N CYS A 126 2.47 -9.10 13.38
CA CYS A 126 2.83 -8.41 12.13
C CYS A 126 4.07 -7.54 12.34
N PRO A 127 5.28 -8.12 12.29
CA PRO A 127 6.51 -7.43 12.69
C PRO A 127 6.90 -6.27 11.79
N TYR A 128 6.40 -6.23 10.56
CA TYR A 128 6.79 -5.23 9.56
C TYR A 128 5.69 -4.22 9.22
N GLY A 129 4.47 -4.41 9.72
CA GLY A 129 3.33 -3.54 9.43
C GLY A 129 2.15 -4.29 8.84
N LEU A 130 1.12 -3.52 8.52
CA LEU A 130 -0.14 -4.03 7.98
C LEU A 130 -0.33 -3.53 6.55
N GLY A 131 -0.78 -4.41 5.69
CA GLY A 131 -1.34 -4.08 4.40
C GLY A 131 -2.82 -3.70 4.48
N ASP A 132 -3.49 -3.75 3.35
CA ASP A 132 -4.91 -3.39 3.27
C ASP A 132 -5.76 -4.35 4.09
N SER A 133 -6.86 -3.84 4.59
CA SER A 133 -7.86 -4.68 5.22
C SER A 133 -8.71 -5.34 4.15
N ALA A 134 -9.14 -6.56 4.45
CA ALA A 134 -9.97 -7.34 3.57
C ALA A 134 -11.16 -6.56 3.03
N ASP A 135 -11.34 -6.69 1.77
CA ASP A 135 -12.61 -6.47 1.12
C ASP A 135 -13.67 -7.45 1.70
N SER A 136 -14.94 -7.09 1.56
CA SER A 136 -16.09 -7.81 2.12
C SER A 136 -16.25 -9.28 1.67
N PHE A 137 -15.44 -9.75 0.74
CA PHE A 137 -15.45 -11.13 0.24
C PHE A 137 -14.44 -12.05 0.96
N VAL A 138 -13.49 -11.46 1.68
CA VAL A 138 -12.46 -12.20 2.41
C VAL A 138 -12.50 -11.70 3.84
N SER A 139 -12.88 -12.54 4.78
CA SER A 139 -13.08 -12.19 6.20
C SER A 139 -11.83 -11.72 6.95
N TYR A 140 -10.78 -11.29 6.25
CA TYR A 140 -9.57 -10.76 6.88
C TYR A 140 -9.77 -9.31 7.28
N LYS A 141 -9.53 -9.03 8.52
CA LYS A 141 -9.60 -7.65 9.02
C LYS A 141 -8.30 -6.87 8.80
N THR A 142 -7.18 -7.56 8.68
CA THR A 142 -5.85 -6.98 8.43
C THR A 142 -4.91 -8.05 7.90
N MET A 143 -3.97 -7.66 7.05
CA MET A 143 -2.93 -8.53 6.52
C MET A 143 -1.57 -8.09 7.00
N CYS A 144 -0.78 -9.02 7.53
CA CYS A 144 0.62 -8.76 7.80
C CYS A 144 1.40 -8.60 6.50
N LEU A 145 2.21 -7.57 6.41
CA LEU A 145 3.17 -7.43 5.32
C LEU A 145 4.36 -8.37 5.56
N ASP A 146 4.82 -8.98 4.47
CA ASP A 146 5.98 -9.87 4.46
C ASP A 146 7.02 -9.29 3.49
N PRO A 147 8.24 -8.95 3.97
CA PRO A 147 9.28 -8.35 3.14
C PRO A 147 9.62 -9.19 1.92
N TYR A 148 9.73 -8.55 0.77
CA TYR A 148 10.03 -9.17 -0.51
C TYR A 148 9.02 -10.22 -1.01
N ARG A 149 7.88 -10.35 -0.31
CA ARG A 149 6.80 -11.29 -0.62
C ARG A 149 5.45 -10.59 -0.75
N SER A 150 5.35 -9.36 -0.29
CA SER A 150 4.14 -8.54 -0.37
C SER A 150 4.25 -7.51 -1.48
N VAL A 151 3.14 -7.28 -2.16
CA VAL A 151 3.02 -6.25 -3.18
C VAL A 151 1.69 -5.50 -2.99
N ALA A 152 1.75 -4.16 -3.15
CA ALA A 152 0.57 -3.33 -3.28
C ALA A 152 0.15 -3.25 -4.74
N ALA A 153 -1.16 -3.32 -5.00
CA ALA A 153 -1.75 -3.33 -6.33
C ALA A 153 -3.07 -2.55 -6.37
N ASP A 154 -3.57 -2.30 -7.56
CA ASP A 154 -4.91 -1.72 -7.77
C ASP A 154 -6.00 -2.76 -7.47
N LEU A 155 -6.68 -2.64 -6.35
CA LEU A 155 -7.72 -3.59 -5.94
C LEU A 155 -9.01 -3.52 -6.80
N SER A 156 -9.13 -2.57 -7.72
CA SER A 156 -10.18 -2.63 -8.75
C SER A 156 -9.88 -3.66 -9.83
N ILE A 157 -8.62 -4.11 -9.94
CA ILE A 157 -8.12 -5.05 -10.96
C ILE A 157 -7.70 -6.36 -10.29
N TYR A 158 -6.86 -6.28 -9.26
CA TYR A 158 -6.31 -7.40 -8.52
C TYR A 158 -7.10 -7.64 -7.23
N ARG A 159 -6.98 -8.84 -6.67
CA ARG A 159 -7.59 -9.21 -5.41
C ARG A 159 -6.52 -9.44 -4.34
N LEU A 160 -6.81 -9.09 -3.10
CA LEU A 160 -5.99 -9.52 -1.98
C LEU A 160 -5.86 -11.04 -1.99
N GLY A 161 -4.62 -11.53 -1.95
CA GLY A 161 -4.29 -12.94 -2.10
C GLY A 161 -4.07 -13.43 -3.54
N ASP A 162 -4.24 -12.59 -4.55
CA ASP A 162 -3.74 -12.88 -5.90
C ASP A 162 -2.22 -13.03 -5.85
N VAL A 163 -1.69 -13.85 -6.75
CA VAL A 163 -0.24 -14.08 -6.86
C VAL A 163 0.29 -13.42 -8.11
N ILE A 164 1.38 -12.69 -7.91
CA ILE A 164 2.18 -12.07 -8.98
C ILE A 164 3.48 -12.87 -9.08
N TYR A 165 3.76 -13.44 -10.24
CA TYR A 165 5.01 -14.15 -10.52
C TYR A 165 5.89 -13.31 -11.41
N MET A 166 7.14 -13.11 -10.99
CA MET A 166 8.14 -12.34 -11.69
C MET A 166 9.42 -13.16 -11.85
N PRO A 167 9.69 -13.73 -13.03
CA PRO A 167 10.86 -14.56 -13.27
C PRO A 167 12.18 -13.86 -12.92
N ASP A 168 12.25 -12.54 -13.13
CA ASP A 168 13.45 -11.73 -12.87
C ASP A 168 13.83 -11.65 -11.38
N LEU A 169 12.94 -12.04 -10.48
CA LEU A 169 13.21 -12.11 -9.04
C LEU A 169 13.83 -13.45 -8.61
N ILE A 170 13.78 -14.48 -9.46
CA ILE A 170 14.28 -15.81 -9.09
C ILE A 170 15.80 -15.76 -8.83
N GLY A 171 16.21 -16.40 -7.75
CA GLY A 171 17.64 -16.51 -7.40
C GLY A 171 18.19 -15.31 -6.66
N ILE A 172 17.42 -14.25 -6.44
CA ILE A 172 17.88 -13.08 -5.69
C ILE A 172 18.04 -13.45 -4.22
N LYS A 173 19.23 -13.20 -3.69
CA LYS A 173 19.51 -13.36 -2.26
C LYS A 173 18.87 -12.22 -1.47
N LEU A 174 18.02 -12.58 -0.52
CA LEU A 174 17.32 -11.66 0.38
C LEU A 174 18.15 -11.39 1.64
N PRO A 175 17.91 -10.26 2.35
CA PRO A 175 18.65 -9.91 3.57
C PRO A 175 18.56 -10.97 4.69
N ASN A 176 17.46 -11.72 4.74
CA ASN A 176 17.26 -12.83 5.70
C ASN A 176 17.98 -14.13 5.30
N GLY A 177 18.80 -14.13 4.25
CA GLY A 177 19.55 -15.28 3.74
C GLY A 177 18.75 -16.22 2.83
N LEU A 178 17.46 -16.02 2.67
CA LEU A 178 16.64 -16.79 1.72
C LEU A 178 16.90 -16.38 0.27
N VAL A 179 16.48 -17.22 -0.64
CA VAL A 179 16.52 -16.97 -2.08
C VAL A 179 15.09 -16.75 -2.57
N HIS A 180 14.88 -15.71 -3.36
CA HIS A 180 13.57 -15.40 -3.91
C HIS A 180 13.17 -16.40 -5.00
N ASP A 181 11.93 -16.86 -4.98
CA ASP A 181 11.38 -17.85 -5.92
C ASP A 181 10.52 -17.23 -7.04
N GLY A 182 10.47 -15.91 -7.10
CA GLY A 182 9.70 -15.16 -8.09
C GLY A 182 8.26 -14.84 -7.68
N TYR A 183 7.73 -15.41 -6.60
CA TYR A 183 6.33 -15.24 -6.22
C TYR A 183 6.12 -14.17 -5.15
N LEU A 184 5.13 -13.30 -5.41
CA LEU A 184 4.64 -12.28 -4.49
C LEU A 184 3.12 -12.42 -4.34
N ILE A 185 2.59 -11.98 -3.20
CA ILE A 185 1.16 -11.98 -2.92
C ILE A 185 0.68 -10.53 -2.81
N VAL A 186 -0.44 -10.21 -3.44
CA VAL A 186 -1.13 -8.94 -3.25
C VAL A 186 -1.68 -8.90 -1.82
N ARG A 187 -1.06 -8.08 -0.97
CA ARG A 187 -1.43 -7.92 0.45
C ARG A 187 -1.81 -6.49 0.78
N ASP A 188 -1.63 -5.58 -0.16
CA ASP A 188 -1.79 -4.16 0.10
C ASP A 188 -2.36 -3.42 -1.11
N SER A 189 -2.76 -2.18 -0.90
CA SER A 189 -3.15 -1.23 -1.93
C SER A 189 -2.49 0.12 -1.67
N GLY A 190 -2.52 0.99 -2.66
CA GLY A 190 -2.04 2.36 -2.51
C GLY A 190 -2.84 3.34 -3.36
N GLY A 191 -3.04 4.54 -2.85
CA GLY A 191 -3.79 5.59 -3.55
C GLY A 191 -3.21 5.89 -4.94
N SER A 192 -1.89 5.82 -5.08
CA SER A 192 -1.15 6.05 -6.35
C SER A 192 -0.85 4.77 -7.12
N ILE A 193 -1.25 3.60 -6.62
CA ILE A 193 -1.01 2.31 -7.26
C ILE A 193 -2.25 1.96 -8.09
N LYS A 194 -2.29 2.47 -9.31
CA LYS A 194 -3.45 2.36 -10.20
C LYS A 194 -3.10 1.80 -11.56
N GLY A 195 -3.97 0.92 -12.08
CA GLY A 195 -3.86 0.34 -13.41
C GLY A 195 -3.19 -1.02 -13.43
N VAL A 196 -3.23 -1.64 -14.62
CA VAL A 196 -2.64 -2.96 -14.90
C VAL A 196 -1.11 -2.86 -14.87
N GLY A 197 -0.45 -3.79 -14.19
CA GLY A 197 1.01 -3.86 -14.13
C GLY A 197 1.67 -2.72 -13.36
N ARG A 198 0.93 -1.97 -12.55
CA ARG A 198 1.46 -1.00 -11.61
C ARG A 198 1.50 -1.64 -10.22
N PHE A 199 2.69 -1.87 -9.72
CA PHE A 199 2.91 -2.51 -8.42
C PHE A 199 3.88 -1.71 -7.57
N ASP A 200 3.71 -1.82 -6.24
CA ASP A 200 4.64 -1.30 -5.25
C ASP A 200 5.12 -2.44 -4.34
N PHE A 201 6.43 -2.65 -4.27
CA PHE A 201 7.04 -3.83 -3.66
C PHE A 201 7.46 -3.52 -2.23
N PHE A 202 6.95 -4.30 -1.29
CA PHE A 202 7.30 -4.16 0.11
C PHE A 202 8.66 -4.79 0.42
N THR A 203 9.54 -4.01 1.05
CA THR A 203 10.92 -4.44 1.34
C THR A 203 11.26 -4.47 2.84
N GLY A 204 10.24 -4.47 3.70
CA GLY A 204 10.42 -4.52 5.16
C GLY A 204 10.96 -3.18 5.68
N PHE A 205 12.04 -3.24 6.43
CA PHE A 205 12.73 -2.04 6.94
C PHE A 205 13.77 -1.49 5.95
N GLU A 206 14.06 -2.20 4.89
CA GLU A 206 15.02 -1.79 3.87
C GLU A 206 14.44 -0.71 2.97
N ASN A 207 15.11 0.44 2.96
CA ASN A 207 14.72 1.56 2.09
C ASN A 207 15.18 1.35 0.64
N THR A 208 15.14 2.40 -0.17
CA THR A 208 15.53 2.38 -1.59
C THR A 208 17.05 2.33 -1.83
N SER A 209 17.87 2.12 -0.80
CA SER A 209 19.34 2.04 -0.94
C SER A 209 19.77 0.81 -1.73
N LYS A 210 20.46 1.02 -2.85
CA LYS A 210 21.02 -0.08 -3.65
C LYS A 210 22.10 -0.90 -2.92
N LYS A 211 22.65 -0.41 -1.81
CA LYS A 211 23.62 -1.15 -1.01
C LYS A 211 22.98 -2.32 -0.27
N THR A 212 21.83 -2.10 0.33
CA THR A 212 21.17 -3.07 1.22
C THR A 212 19.98 -3.73 0.57
N ASN A 213 19.19 -3.01 -0.22
CA ASN A 213 17.95 -3.51 -0.80
C ASN A 213 18.19 -4.21 -2.17
N PRO A 214 17.99 -5.53 -2.26
CA PRO A 214 18.18 -6.27 -3.51
C PRO A 214 17.20 -5.84 -4.61
N PHE A 215 15.97 -5.44 -4.28
CA PHE A 215 15.00 -4.96 -5.26
C PHE A 215 15.40 -3.59 -5.84
N ALA A 216 15.97 -2.71 -5.01
CA ALA A 216 16.50 -1.45 -5.49
C ALA A 216 17.68 -1.66 -6.47
N ARG A 217 18.50 -2.72 -6.28
CA ARG A 217 19.57 -3.08 -7.23
C ARG A 217 19.05 -3.49 -8.59
N LEU A 218 17.87 -4.10 -8.67
CA LEU A 218 17.18 -4.43 -9.92
C LEU A 218 16.53 -3.24 -10.63
N GLY A 219 16.61 -2.05 -10.02
CA GLY A 219 15.96 -0.86 -10.57
C GLY A 219 14.46 -0.74 -10.19
N LEU A 220 13.94 -1.63 -9.37
CA LEU A 220 12.61 -1.46 -8.79
C LEU A 220 12.63 -0.22 -7.90
N GLY A 221 11.82 0.70 -7.96
CA GLY A 221 11.90 1.99 -7.24
C GLY A 221 12.43 3.15 -8.08
N GLY A 222 13.01 2.86 -9.26
CA GLY A 222 13.43 3.86 -10.26
C GLY A 222 12.64 3.77 -11.56
N GLY A 223 11.50 3.06 -11.59
CA GLY A 223 10.71 2.87 -12.80
C GLY A 223 11.23 1.74 -13.71
N GLY A 224 12.00 0.81 -13.16
CA GLY A 224 12.42 -0.39 -13.89
C GLY A 224 11.20 -1.20 -14.37
N PHE A 225 11.35 -1.87 -15.51
CA PHE A 225 10.29 -2.70 -16.09
C PHE A 225 10.69 -4.17 -15.98
N LEU A 226 9.80 -4.99 -15.41
CA LEU A 226 9.96 -6.43 -15.32
C LEU A 226 8.73 -7.13 -15.91
N ASN A 227 8.96 -8.32 -16.47
CA ASN A 227 7.84 -9.18 -16.88
C ASN A 227 7.14 -9.77 -15.66
N TYR A 228 5.84 -9.95 -15.76
CA TYR A 228 5.07 -10.62 -14.71
C TYR A 228 3.97 -11.49 -15.31
N GLN A 229 3.53 -12.47 -14.51
CA GLN A 229 2.32 -13.24 -14.73
C GLN A 229 1.41 -13.06 -13.50
N HIS A 230 0.11 -12.99 -13.74
CA HIS A 230 -0.89 -12.87 -12.70
C HIS A 230 -1.67 -14.18 -12.57
N TYR A 231 -1.78 -14.67 -11.36
CA TYR A 231 -2.62 -15.80 -10.99
C TYR A 231 -3.69 -15.33 -10.01
N SER A 232 -4.95 -15.47 -10.41
CA SER A 232 -6.09 -15.05 -9.58
C SER A 232 -6.15 -15.84 -8.26
N PHE A 233 -6.85 -15.31 -7.28
CA PHE A 233 -7.00 -15.92 -5.96
C PHE A 233 -7.43 -17.39 -6.01
N ASP A 234 -8.36 -17.73 -6.92
CA ASP A 234 -8.93 -19.07 -7.02
C ASP A 234 -8.08 -20.05 -7.85
N HIS A 235 -6.96 -19.58 -8.42
CA HIS A 235 -6.05 -20.44 -9.18
C HIS A 235 -5.29 -21.40 -8.23
N SER A 236 -5.14 -22.67 -8.62
CA SER A 236 -4.50 -23.71 -7.79
C SER A 236 -3.08 -23.35 -7.35
N LEU A 237 -2.30 -22.71 -8.23
CA LEU A 237 -0.97 -22.21 -7.89
C LEU A 237 -1.04 -21.13 -6.81
N SER A 238 -2.01 -20.22 -6.89
CA SER A 238 -2.19 -19.16 -5.87
C SER A 238 -2.48 -19.75 -4.49
N LEU A 239 -3.31 -20.80 -4.43
CA LEU A 239 -3.55 -21.50 -3.16
C LEU A 239 -2.26 -22.09 -2.59
N LYS A 240 -1.46 -22.78 -3.43
CA LYS A 240 -0.17 -23.36 -3.02
C LYS A 240 0.80 -22.29 -2.51
N ILE A 241 0.96 -21.19 -3.23
CA ILE A 241 1.88 -20.10 -2.84
C ILE A 241 1.43 -19.43 -1.55
N ARG A 242 0.13 -19.17 -1.37
CA ARG A 242 -0.41 -18.63 -0.13
C ARG A 242 -0.12 -19.53 1.06
N GLN A 243 -0.24 -20.84 0.90
CA GLN A 243 0.12 -21.79 1.96
C GLN A 243 1.62 -21.74 2.29
N GLN A 244 2.48 -21.73 1.26
CA GLN A 244 3.94 -21.67 1.43
C GLN A 244 4.43 -20.37 2.08
N GLN A 245 3.80 -19.24 1.76
CA GLN A 245 4.14 -17.94 2.30
C GLN A 245 3.31 -17.57 3.55
N HIS A 246 2.68 -18.53 4.19
CA HIS A 246 1.88 -18.35 5.40
C HIS A 246 0.86 -17.21 5.27
N PHE A 247 0.35 -17.00 4.06
CA PHE A 247 -0.76 -16.07 3.84
C PHE A 247 -1.93 -16.56 4.69
N PRO A 248 -2.57 -15.69 5.47
CA PRO A 248 -3.62 -16.12 6.35
C PRO A 248 -4.70 -16.86 5.55
N LEU A 249 -4.80 -18.17 5.80
CA LEU A 249 -5.95 -18.94 5.37
C LEU A 249 -7.14 -18.42 6.16
N ILE A 250 -8.27 -18.28 5.51
CA ILE A 250 -9.52 -18.03 6.22
C ILE A 250 -9.73 -19.24 7.12
N LEU A 251 -9.57 -19.04 8.40
CA LEU A 251 -10.19 -19.90 9.39
C LEU A 251 -11.65 -19.44 9.43
N LEU A 252 -12.49 -20.15 8.70
CA LEU A 252 -13.94 -20.01 8.77
C LEU A 252 -14.42 -20.41 10.17
#